data_d5395a782851ab3f1c7def54dde1e356
#
_entry.id   d5395a782851ab3f1c7def54dde1e356
#
_cell.length_a   1.000
_cell.length_b   1.000
_cell.length_c   1.000
_cell.angle_alpha   90.00
_cell.angle_beta   90.00
_cell.angle_gamma   90.00
#
_symmetry.space_group_name_H-M   'P 1'
#
loop_
_entity.id
_entity.type
_entity.pdbx_description
1 polymer ?
#
loop_
_entity_poly.entity_id
_entity_poly.type
_entity_poly.pdbx_seq_one_letter_code
_entity_poly.pdbx_strand_id
1 'polypeptide(L)'
;MPDFAARRTIMVDTQVRPSDVTKLPIIAAMLTIPRERFAPGAVAEAAYVGENLNLGGNRVLLEPRTLSKMLDALDVKPNQMILDVAPGTGYSSAVIARMAEAVIAVEPDSSLADDAEAAFEALGVNNVVLERGPAADGAAAHGPYDAIIIQGGIESFPQTLADQLKDEGRVCALFLDGNLGTVRLGIKHAGVIHWRDLFSAGAPALDGFSRTRSFAL
;
A
#
# COMPACT_ATOMS: atom_id res chain seq x y z
N MET A 1 -1.70 21.88 21.16
CA MET A 1 -2.06 20.84 20.19
C MET A 1 -0.79 20.40 19.49
N PRO A 2 -0.59 19.12 19.19
CA PRO A 2 0.59 18.69 18.43
C PRO A 2 0.59 19.35 17.05
N ASP A 3 1.75 19.85 16.63
CA ASP A 3 1.93 20.39 15.28
C ASP A 3 2.16 19.23 14.30
N PHE A 4 1.08 18.64 13.81
CA PHE A 4 1.14 17.54 12.86
C PHE A 4 1.71 17.95 11.50
N ALA A 5 1.58 19.22 11.10
CA ALA A 5 2.16 19.69 9.84
C ALA A 5 3.70 19.69 9.92
N ALA A 6 4.27 20.19 11.03
CA ALA A 6 5.71 20.13 11.26
C ALA A 6 6.20 18.67 11.35
N ARG A 7 5.49 17.80 12.08
CA ARG A 7 5.86 16.36 12.18
C ARG A 7 5.83 15.67 10.82
N ARG A 8 4.86 16.00 9.95
CA ARG A 8 4.78 15.48 8.59
C ARG A 8 5.97 15.91 7.74
N THR A 9 6.36 17.15 7.82
CA THR A 9 7.56 17.67 7.15
C THR A 9 8.81 16.94 7.64
N ILE A 10 8.98 16.81 8.97
CA ILE A 10 10.09 16.07 9.56
C ILE A 10 10.11 14.61 9.07
N MET A 11 8.97 13.93 9.05
CA MET A 11 8.86 12.56 8.52
C MET A 11 9.37 12.47 7.07
N VAL A 12 8.96 13.38 6.20
CA VAL A 12 9.41 13.37 4.81
C VAL A 12 10.93 13.63 4.71
N ASP A 13 11.44 14.60 5.48
CA ASP A 13 12.84 14.99 5.41
C ASP A 13 13.79 13.97 6.07
N THR A 14 13.32 13.21 7.07
CA THR A 14 14.18 12.29 7.84
C THR A 14 13.97 10.81 7.50
N GLN A 15 12.84 10.43 6.87
CA GLN A 15 12.51 9.02 6.62
C GLN A 15 12.31 8.72 5.12
N VAL A 16 11.77 9.67 4.35
CA VAL A 16 11.45 9.47 2.93
C VAL A 16 12.65 9.85 2.05
N ARG A 17 13.08 11.12 2.11
CA ARG A 17 14.21 11.61 1.29
C ARG A 17 15.53 10.85 1.52
N PRO A 18 15.93 10.53 2.76
CA PRO A 18 17.16 9.78 3.02
C PRO A 18 17.09 8.31 2.57
N SER A 19 15.91 7.83 2.17
CA SER A 19 15.70 6.47 1.63
C SER A 19 15.74 6.42 0.10
N ASP A 20 16.40 7.39 -0.52
CA ASP A 20 16.56 7.54 -1.98
C ASP A 20 15.25 7.81 -2.74
N VAL A 21 14.19 8.25 -2.04
CA VAL A 21 12.92 8.65 -2.67
C VAL A 21 12.97 10.14 -3.00
N THR A 22 13.23 10.44 -4.27
CA THR A 22 13.42 11.82 -4.75
C THR A 22 12.31 12.29 -5.70
N LYS A 23 11.39 11.41 -6.11
CA LYS A 23 10.29 11.75 -7.01
C LYS A 23 9.35 12.75 -6.36
N LEU A 24 9.26 13.94 -6.95
CA LEU A 24 8.45 15.04 -6.43
C LEU A 24 6.98 14.70 -6.20
N PRO A 25 6.29 13.90 -7.06
CA PRO A 25 4.90 13.53 -6.82
C PRO A 25 4.71 12.76 -5.50
N ILE A 26 5.61 11.83 -5.16
CA ILE A 26 5.56 11.06 -3.90
C ILE A 26 5.74 12.00 -2.71
N ILE A 27 6.77 12.84 -2.76
CA ILE A 27 7.09 13.80 -1.71
C ILE A 27 5.91 14.76 -1.50
N ALA A 28 5.36 15.32 -2.57
CA ALA A 28 4.23 16.24 -2.50
C ALA A 28 2.96 15.56 -1.94
N ALA A 29 2.67 14.33 -2.36
CA ALA A 29 1.55 13.56 -1.84
C ALA A 29 1.69 13.30 -0.34
N MET A 30 2.87 12.83 0.12
CA MET A 30 3.11 12.54 1.54
C MET A 30 3.19 13.80 2.41
N LEU A 31 3.56 14.96 1.86
CA LEU A 31 3.47 16.25 2.54
C LEU A 31 2.02 16.77 2.63
N THR A 32 1.16 16.38 1.68
CA THR A 32 -0.22 16.86 1.62
C THR A 32 -1.17 16.03 2.49
N ILE A 33 -1.07 14.69 2.42
CA ILE A 33 -2.01 13.79 3.08
C ILE A 33 -1.67 13.66 4.58
N PRO A 34 -2.60 14.02 5.49
CA PRO A 34 -2.38 14.01 6.94
C PRO A 34 -2.46 12.59 7.49
N ARG A 35 -1.30 11.94 7.65
CA ARG A 35 -1.19 10.54 8.08
C ARG A 35 -1.87 10.26 9.42
N GLU A 36 -1.90 11.24 10.34
CA GLU A 36 -2.58 11.16 11.64
C GLU A 36 -4.10 10.96 11.53
N ARG A 37 -4.70 11.30 10.39
CA ARG A 37 -6.14 11.09 10.13
C ARG A 37 -6.48 9.63 9.80
N PHE A 38 -5.47 8.84 9.49
CA PHE A 38 -5.56 7.42 9.16
C PHE A 38 -5.04 6.52 10.29
N ALA A 39 -4.53 7.10 11.35
CA ALA A 39 -4.10 6.38 12.54
C ALA A 39 -5.25 6.29 13.55
N PRO A 40 -5.45 5.16 14.26
CA PRO A 40 -6.40 5.08 15.36
C PRO A 40 -6.17 6.19 16.38
N GLY A 41 -7.24 6.79 16.92
CA GLY A 41 -7.15 7.97 17.79
C GLY A 41 -6.15 7.83 18.93
N ALA A 42 -6.05 6.63 19.53
CA ALA A 42 -5.11 6.35 20.62
C ALA A 42 -3.63 6.45 20.20
N VAL A 43 -3.30 6.28 18.92
CA VAL A 43 -1.92 6.31 18.40
C VAL A 43 -1.69 7.39 17.34
N ALA A 44 -2.64 8.31 17.15
CA ALA A 44 -2.54 9.39 16.17
C ALA A 44 -1.28 10.25 16.37
N GLU A 45 -0.83 10.45 17.61
CA GLU A 45 0.41 11.17 17.91
C GLU A 45 1.67 10.43 17.43
N ALA A 46 1.62 9.11 17.32
CA ALA A 46 2.68 8.27 16.81
C ALA A 46 2.65 8.11 15.26
N ALA A 47 1.70 8.75 14.57
CA ALA A 47 1.53 8.58 13.12
C ALA A 47 2.79 8.84 12.29
N TYR A 48 3.73 9.62 12.81
CA TYR A 48 4.92 10.06 12.12
C TYR A 48 6.22 9.40 12.59
N VAL A 49 6.12 8.37 13.45
CA VAL A 49 7.28 7.54 13.81
C VAL A 49 7.72 6.67 12.62
N GLY A 50 8.98 6.28 12.60
CA GLY A 50 9.56 5.44 11.54
C GLY A 50 9.28 3.95 11.72
N GLU A 51 8.05 3.60 12.10
CA GLU A 51 7.62 2.23 12.38
C GLU A 51 6.22 1.99 11.80
N ASN A 52 5.87 0.71 11.63
CA ASN A 52 4.51 0.33 11.28
C ASN A 52 3.56 0.65 12.45
N LEU A 53 2.42 1.27 12.14
CA LEU A 53 1.38 1.49 13.14
C LEU A 53 0.38 0.34 13.13
N ASN A 54 0.14 -0.25 14.29
CA ASN A 54 -0.85 -1.31 14.44
C ASN A 54 -2.28 -0.76 14.30
N LEU A 55 -3.06 -1.34 13.38
CA LEU A 55 -4.47 -1.02 13.16
C LEU A 55 -5.41 -2.02 13.82
N GLY A 56 -4.87 -3.03 14.48
CA GLY A 56 -5.61 -4.16 15.03
C GLY A 56 -5.49 -5.42 14.17
N GLY A 57 -5.67 -6.59 14.78
CA GLY A 57 -5.44 -7.87 14.09
C GLY A 57 -4.04 -7.96 13.50
N ASN A 58 -3.94 -8.49 12.29
CA ASN A 58 -2.71 -8.56 11.50
C ASN A 58 -2.60 -7.39 10.49
N ARG A 59 -3.14 -6.21 10.86
CA ARG A 59 -3.18 -5.06 9.96
C ARG A 59 -2.31 -3.94 10.50
N VAL A 60 -1.58 -3.31 9.59
CA VAL A 60 -0.70 -2.19 9.91
C VAL A 60 -0.80 -1.09 8.86
N LEU A 61 -0.59 0.13 9.30
CA LEU A 61 -0.23 1.22 8.43
C LEU A 61 1.30 1.14 8.24
N LEU A 62 1.76 0.82 7.04
CA LEU A 62 3.19 0.63 6.76
C LEU A 62 4.00 1.88 7.14
N GLU A 63 5.20 1.69 7.63
CA GLU A 63 6.12 2.79 7.93
C GLU A 63 6.32 3.70 6.70
N PRO A 64 6.58 4.99 6.89
CA PRO A 64 6.72 5.95 5.78
C PRO A 64 7.81 5.57 4.79
N ARG A 65 8.93 5.03 5.27
CA ARG A 65 10.04 4.55 4.44
C ARG A 65 9.61 3.43 3.49
N THR A 66 8.97 2.41 4.03
CA THR A 66 8.54 1.24 3.24
C THR A 66 7.53 1.64 2.17
N LEU A 67 6.46 2.36 2.55
CA LEU A 67 5.45 2.82 1.60
C LEU A 67 6.06 3.71 0.49
N SER A 68 6.87 4.69 0.86
CA SER A 68 7.47 5.61 -0.13
C SER A 68 8.38 4.90 -1.12
N LYS A 69 9.20 3.93 -0.68
CA LYS A 69 10.07 3.12 -1.56
C LYS A 69 9.26 2.19 -2.47
N MET A 70 8.14 1.62 -1.99
CA MET A 70 7.23 0.84 -2.82
C MET A 70 6.62 1.71 -3.92
N LEU A 71 6.17 2.92 -3.59
CA LEU A 71 5.62 3.88 -4.56
C LEU A 71 6.69 4.34 -5.57
N ASP A 72 7.92 4.55 -5.11
CA ASP A 72 9.03 4.90 -5.99
C ASP A 72 9.33 3.80 -7.02
N ALA A 73 9.32 2.54 -6.58
CA ALA A 73 9.51 1.38 -7.46
C ALA A 73 8.36 1.18 -8.45
N LEU A 74 7.12 1.42 -8.03
CA LEU A 74 5.94 1.34 -8.90
C LEU A 74 5.94 2.43 -9.99
N ASP A 75 6.53 3.59 -9.72
CA ASP A 75 6.63 4.69 -10.65
C ASP A 75 5.26 5.12 -11.24
N VAL A 76 4.29 5.32 -10.34
CA VAL A 76 2.89 5.67 -10.66
C VAL A 76 2.81 6.92 -11.54
N LYS A 77 1.97 6.86 -12.59
CA LYS A 77 1.74 7.98 -13.53
C LYS A 77 0.32 8.54 -13.39
N PRO A 78 0.11 9.84 -13.72
CA PRO A 78 -1.18 10.52 -13.54
C PRO A 78 -2.36 9.95 -14.34
N ASN A 79 -2.09 9.16 -15.37
CA ASN A 79 -3.10 8.53 -16.22
C ASN A 79 -3.30 7.04 -15.92
N GLN A 80 -2.83 6.56 -14.77
CA GLN A 80 -2.90 5.16 -14.39
C GLN A 80 -3.99 4.87 -13.37
N MET A 81 -4.56 3.67 -13.46
CA MET A 81 -5.48 3.11 -12.48
C MET A 81 -4.73 2.09 -11.62
N ILE A 82 -4.78 2.27 -10.31
CA ILE A 82 -4.00 1.51 -9.34
C ILE A 82 -4.93 0.67 -8.46
N LEU A 83 -4.59 -0.60 -8.25
CA LEU A 83 -5.20 -1.43 -7.22
C LEU A 83 -4.37 -1.37 -5.94
N ASP A 84 -4.95 -0.85 -4.87
CA ASP A 84 -4.37 -0.83 -3.52
C ASP A 84 -5.03 -1.92 -2.67
N VAL A 85 -4.28 -2.96 -2.38
CA VAL A 85 -4.78 -4.17 -1.71
C VAL A 85 -4.52 -4.08 -0.22
N ALA A 86 -5.59 -4.25 0.57
CA ALA A 86 -5.57 -4.21 2.02
C ALA A 86 -5.02 -2.88 2.61
N PRO A 87 -5.53 -1.70 2.16
CA PRO A 87 -5.00 -0.39 2.58
C PRO A 87 -5.25 -0.05 4.05
N GLY A 88 -5.99 -0.87 4.79
CA GLY A 88 -6.40 -0.57 6.14
C GLY A 88 -7.31 0.66 6.19
N THR A 89 -6.93 1.64 6.98
CA THR A 89 -7.64 2.92 7.09
C THR A 89 -7.46 3.84 5.86
N GLY A 90 -6.77 3.40 4.78
CA GLY A 90 -6.75 4.07 3.48
C GLY A 90 -5.64 5.09 3.25
N TYR A 91 -4.61 5.19 4.10
CA TYR A 91 -3.53 6.17 3.90
C TYR A 91 -2.81 6.01 2.58
N SER A 92 -2.44 4.78 2.22
CA SER A 92 -1.79 4.47 0.94
C SER A 92 -2.65 4.91 -0.25
N SER A 93 -3.94 4.57 -0.21
CA SER A 93 -4.90 4.95 -1.26
C SER A 93 -5.00 6.46 -1.42
N ALA A 94 -5.08 7.22 -0.31
CA ALA A 94 -5.13 8.68 -0.35
C ALA A 94 -3.82 9.30 -0.92
N VAL A 95 -2.66 8.73 -0.58
CA VAL A 95 -1.36 9.17 -1.14
C VAL A 95 -1.29 8.86 -2.64
N ILE A 96 -1.68 7.64 -3.06
CA ILE A 96 -1.68 7.22 -4.47
C ILE A 96 -2.66 8.07 -5.29
N ALA A 97 -3.82 8.39 -4.74
CA ALA A 97 -4.84 9.24 -5.38
C ALA A 97 -4.32 10.64 -5.77
N ARG A 98 -3.26 11.13 -5.12
CA ARG A 98 -2.59 12.39 -5.50
C ARG A 98 -1.70 12.25 -6.73
N MET A 99 -1.41 11.02 -7.17
CA MET A 99 -0.43 10.73 -8.24
C MET A 99 -1.04 9.97 -9.41
N ALA A 100 -2.18 9.29 -9.21
CA ALA A 100 -2.85 8.45 -10.19
C ALA A 100 -4.15 9.09 -10.69
N GLU A 101 -4.71 8.57 -11.78
CA GLU A 101 -6.04 8.92 -12.27
C GLU A 101 -7.13 8.42 -11.30
N ALA A 102 -7.04 7.15 -10.93
CA ALA A 102 -7.97 6.51 -10.00
C ALA A 102 -7.28 5.42 -9.19
N VAL A 103 -7.82 5.18 -7.99
CA VAL A 103 -7.41 4.08 -7.11
C VAL A 103 -8.63 3.22 -6.82
N ILE A 104 -8.48 1.92 -7.00
CA ILE A 104 -9.42 0.94 -6.47
C ILE A 104 -8.77 0.34 -5.24
N ALA A 105 -9.40 0.47 -4.10
CA ALA A 105 -8.93 -0.02 -2.81
C ALA A 105 -9.77 -1.23 -2.40
N VAL A 106 -9.14 -2.36 -2.04
CA VAL A 106 -9.87 -3.55 -1.57
C VAL A 106 -9.52 -3.82 -0.12
N GLU A 107 -10.51 -3.65 0.78
CA GLU A 107 -10.33 -3.83 2.22
C GLU A 107 -11.28 -4.91 2.75
N PRO A 108 -10.75 -6.02 3.30
CA PRO A 108 -11.58 -7.08 3.85
C PRO A 108 -12.20 -6.76 5.22
N ASP A 109 -11.57 -5.89 6.01
CA ASP A 109 -12.08 -5.49 7.32
C ASP A 109 -13.05 -4.31 7.18
N SER A 110 -14.33 -4.55 7.51
CA SER A 110 -15.38 -3.54 7.36
C SER A 110 -15.16 -2.30 8.24
N SER A 111 -14.58 -2.46 9.43
CA SER A 111 -14.31 -1.32 10.32
C SER A 111 -13.20 -0.43 9.78
N LEU A 112 -12.12 -1.04 9.25
CA LEU A 112 -11.04 -0.29 8.59
C LEU A 112 -11.53 0.37 7.31
N ALA A 113 -12.43 -0.29 6.58
CA ALA A 113 -13.06 0.27 5.38
C ALA A 113 -13.94 1.49 5.70
N ASP A 114 -14.74 1.42 6.78
CA ASP A 114 -15.57 2.54 7.24
C ASP A 114 -14.68 3.74 7.65
N ASP A 115 -13.59 3.48 8.38
CA ASP A 115 -12.62 4.51 8.77
C ASP A 115 -11.95 5.14 7.53
N ALA A 116 -11.63 4.33 6.50
CA ALA A 116 -11.04 4.80 5.26
C ALA A 116 -12.02 5.72 4.49
N GLU A 117 -13.29 5.32 4.33
CA GLU A 117 -14.32 6.12 3.67
C GLU A 117 -14.52 7.47 4.38
N ALA A 118 -14.63 7.45 5.72
CA ALA A 118 -14.75 8.67 6.51
C ALA A 118 -13.54 9.61 6.34
N ALA A 119 -12.33 9.04 6.27
CA ALA A 119 -11.12 9.82 6.03
C ALA A 119 -11.08 10.40 4.61
N PHE A 120 -11.47 9.64 3.58
CA PHE A 120 -11.55 10.12 2.19
C PHE A 120 -12.55 11.27 2.06
N GLU A 121 -13.75 11.13 2.62
CA GLU A 121 -14.77 12.19 2.63
C GLU A 121 -14.23 13.46 3.32
N ALA A 122 -13.69 13.33 4.53
CA ALA A 122 -13.19 14.46 5.31
C ALA A 122 -12.02 15.21 4.63
N LEU A 123 -11.26 14.53 3.76
CA LEU A 123 -10.09 15.09 3.06
C LEU A 123 -10.39 15.44 1.59
N GLY A 124 -11.62 15.22 1.11
CA GLY A 124 -12.00 15.47 -0.28
C GLY A 124 -11.25 14.58 -1.29
N VAL A 125 -10.95 13.32 -0.93
CA VAL A 125 -10.32 12.35 -1.82
C VAL A 125 -11.44 11.70 -2.66
N ASN A 126 -11.58 12.12 -3.92
CA ASN A 126 -12.76 11.79 -4.74
C ASN A 126 -12.46 10.76 -5.84
N ASN A 127 -11.22 10.35 -6.01
CA ASN A 127 -10.77 9.40 -7.03
C ASN A 127 -10.30 8.06 -6.44
N VAL A 128 -10.82 7.69 -5.27
CA VAL A 128 -10.68 6.37 -4.66
C VAL A 128 -12.04 5.70 -4.63
N VAL A 129 -12.14 4.49 -5.16
CA VAL A 129 -13.28 3.59 -4.99
C VAL A 129 -12.88 2.50 -4.01
N LEU A 130 -13.61 2.36 -2.91
CA LEU A 130 -13.36 1.35 -1.90
C LEU A 130 -14.32 0.18 -2.07
N GLU A 131 -13.74 -1.00 -2.27
CA GLU A 131 -14.45 -2.27 -2.37
C GLU A 131 -14.22 -3.09 -1.08
N ARG A 132 -15.30 -3.68 -0.56
CA ARG A 132 -15.24 -4.59 0.59
C ARG A 132 -15.21 -6.03 0.10
N GLY A 133 -14.12 -6.75 0.38
CA GLY A 133 -13.99 -8.13 -0.06
C GLY A 133 -12.64 -8.74 0.28
N PRO A 134 -12.45 -10.04 0.01
CA PRO A 134 -11.18 -10.70 0.26
C PRO A 134 -10.05 -10.03 -0.51
N ALA A 135 -8.97 -9.64 0.20
CA ALA A 135 -7.84 -8.92 -0.40
C ALA A 135 -7.18 -9.69 -1.56
N ALA A 136 -7.11 -11.03 -1.45
CA ALA A 136 -6.51 -11.90 -2.46
C ALA A 136 -7.33 -12.01 -3.76
N ASP A 137 -8.63 -11.66 -3.71
CA ASP A 137 -9.51 -11.68 -4.89
C ASP A 137 -9.37 -10.40 -5.73
N GLY A 138 -8.89 -9.31 -5.11
CA GLY A 138 -8.81 -8.01 -5.76
C GLY A 138 -10.18 -7.45 -6.11
N ALA A 139 -10.26 -6.70 -7.22
CA ALA A 139 -11.50 -6.09 -7.72
C ALA A 139 -11.56 -6.17 -9.25
N ALA A 140 -11.73 -7.38 -9.78
CA ALA A 140 -11.67 -7.67 -11.21
C ALA A 140 -12.71 -6.86 -12.03
N ALA A 141 -13.82 -6.47 -11.43
CA ALA A 141 -14.86 -5.67 -12.09
C ALA A 141 -14.38 -4.29 -12.57
N HIS A 142 -13.33 -3.75 -11.91
CA HIS A 142 -12.75 -2.45 -12.25
C HIS A 142 -11.45 -2.56 -13.06
N GLY A 143 -10.87 -3.76 -13.18
CA GLY A 143 -9.62 -3.98 -13.89
C GLY A 143 -9.72 -3.90 -15.42
N PRO A 144 -8.62 -4.09 -16.15
CA PRO A 144 -7.27 -4.38 -15.62
C PRO A 144 -6.52 -3.13 -15.14
N TYR A 145 -5.58 -3.31 -14.21
CA TYR A 145 -4.82 -2.25 -13.53
C TYR A 145 -3.44 -2.01 -14.15
N ASP A 146 -2.99 -0.76 -14.13
CA ASP A 146 -1.63 -0.38 -14.51
C ASP A 146 -0.61 -0.79 -13.45
N ALA A 147 -1.00 -0.70 -12.18
CA ALA A 147 -0.17 -1.20 -11.09
C ALA A 147 -1.01 -1.74 -9.92
N ILE A 148 -0.38 -2.63 -9.13
CA ILE A 148 -0.93 -3.22 -7.90
C ILE A 148 0.06 -2.98 -6.77
N ILE A 149 -0.42 -2.57 -5.60
CA ILE A 149 0.36 -2.48 -4.37
C ILE A 149 -0.35 -3.22 -3.25
N ILE A 150 0.40 -3.91 -2.38
CA ILE A 150 -0.16 -4.67 -1.26
C ILE A 150 0.36 -4.11 0.05
N GLN A 151 -0.56 -3.76 0.98
CA GLN A 151 -0.26 -3.09 2.24
C GLN A 151 -0.08 -4.09 3.41
N GLY A 152 0.81 -5.07 3.22
CA GLY A 152 1.13 -6.07 4.23
C GLY A 152 2.05 -7.14 3.69
N GLY A 153 2.35 -8.15 4.51
CA GLY A 153 3.19 -9.26 4.11
C GLY A 153 2.41 -10.36 3.38
N ILE A 154 2.99 -10.95 2.36
CA ILE A 154 2.42 -12.09 1.62
C ILE A 154 3.44 -13.23 1.53
N GLU A 155 3.00 -14.47 1.56
CA GLU A 155 3.87 -15.63 1.27
C GLU A 155 3.84 -15.99 -0.22
N SER A 156 2.72 -15.73 -0.91
CA SER A 156 2.56 -15.97 -2.34
C SER A 156 1.70 -14.88 -2.98
N PHE A 157 1.99 -14.55 -4.25
CA PHE A 157 1.17 -13.62 -5.02
C PHE A 157 0.09 -14.41 -5.77
N PRO A 158 -1.22 -14.13 -5.54
CA PRO A 158 -2.31 -14.89 -6.14
C PRO A 158 -2.42 -14.70 -7.64
N GLN A 159 -2.78 -15.78 -8.38
CA GLN A 159 -3.05 -15.70 -9.80
C GLN A 159 -4.23 -14.77 -10.12
N THR A 160 -5.23 -14.72 -9.22
CA THR A 160 -6.38 -13.81 -9.32
C THR A 160 -5.94 -12.34 -9.46
N LEU A 161 -4.93 -11.91 -8.70
CA LEU A 161 -4.37 -10.55 -8.83
C LEU A 161 -3.49 -10.41 -10.07
N ALA A 162 -2.74 -11.46 -10.43
CA ALA A 162 -1.92 -11.45 -11.64
C ALA A 162 -2.77 -11.27 -12.91
N ASP A 163 -3.96 -11.87 -12.96
CA ASP A 163 -4.88 -11.76 -14.09
C ASP A 163 -5.47 -10.34 -14.24
N GLN A 164 -5.57 -9.60 -13.13
CA GLN A 164 -6.07 -8.23 -13.09
C GLN A 164 -5.00 -7.18 -13.44
N LEU A 165 -3.73 -7.57 -13.56
CA LEU A 165 -2.65 -6.67 -13.94
C LEU A 165 -2.52 -6.63 -15.46
N LYS A 166 -2.43 -5.43 -16.05
CA LYS A 166 -2.14 -5.24 -17.48
C LYS A 166 -0.80 -5.86 -17.86
N ASP A 167 -0.63 -6.20 -19.12
CA ASP A 167 0.72 -6.48 -19.65
C ASP A 167 1.56 -5.20 -19.54
N GLU A 168 2.86 -5.32 -19.23
CA GLU A 168 3.76 -4.24 -18.82
C GLU A 168 3.35 -3.53 -17.50
N GLY A 169 2.28 -3.99 -16.84
CA GLY A 169 1.86 -3.51 -15.52
C GLY A 169 2.85 -3.92 -14.41
N ARG A 170 2.83 -3.19 -13.31
CA ARG A 170 3.77 -3.34 -12.20
C ARG A 170 3.06 -3.75 -10.93
N VAL A 171 3.69 -4.59 -10.13
CA VAL A 171 3.20 -4.92 -8.79
C VAL A 171 4.32 -4.78 -7.76
N CYS A 172 4.02 -4.16 -6.63
CA CYS A 172 4.95 -4.07 -5.51
C CYS A 172 4.33 -4.71 -4.27
N ALA A 173 5.02 -5.70 -3.70
CA ALA A 173 4.55 -6.45 -2.54
C ALA A 173 5.72 -6.85 -1.64
N LEU A 174 5.42 -7.02 -0.34
CA LEU A 174 6.36 -7.51 0.66
C LEU A 174 6.17 -9.02 0.82
N PHE A 175 7.15 -9.79 0.35
CA PHE A 175 7.16 -11.24 0.47
C PHE A 175 7.79 -11.69 1.78
N LEU A 176 7.14 -12.62 2.46
CA LEU A 176 7.61 -13.22 3.70
C LEU A 176 8.19 -14.60 3.44
N ASP A 177 9.37 -14.85 4.00
CA ASP A 177 10.00 -16.17 4.08
C ASP A 177 10.42 -16.41 5.53
N GLY A 178 9.56 -17.08 6.30
CA GLY A 178 9.67 -17.14 7.76
C GLY A 178 9.61 -15.74 8.37
N ASN A 179 10.68 -15.34 9.06
CA ASN A 179 10.78 -14.03 9.71
C ASN A 179 11.42 -12.95 8.81
N LEU A 180 11.79 -13.30 7.58
CA LEU A 180 12.42 -12.36 6.65
C LEU A 180 11.37 -11.79 5.70
N GLY A 181 11.33 -10.47 5.60
CA GLY A 181 10.48 -9.76 4.65
C GLY A 181 11.31 -9.06 3.59
N THR A 182 10.98 -9.30 2.32
CA THR A 182 11.62 -8.65 1.18
C THR A 182 10.57 -8.01 0.29
N VAL A 183 10.66 -6.70 0.10
CA VAL A 183 9.85 -6.01 -0.90
C VAL A 183 10.37 -6.34 -2.29
N ARG A 184 9.45 -6.76 -3.16
CA ARG A 184 9.75 -7.12 -4.55
C ARG A 184 8.92 -6.28 -5.50
N LEU A 185 9.52 -5.97 -6.63
CA LEU A 185 8.82 -5.42 -7.80
C LEU A 185 8.63 -6.53 -8.82
N GLY A 186 7.39 -6.77 -9.22
CA GLY A 186 7.02 -7.60 -10.35
C GLY A 186 6.65 -6.75 -11.55
N ILE A 187 7.06 -7.16 -12.74
CA ILE A 187 6.61 -6.58 -14.01
C ILE A 187 6.01 -7.72 -14.82
N LYS A 188 4.75 -7.55 -15.26
CA LYS A 188 4.09 -8.52 -16.10
C LYS A 188 4.53 -8.33 -17.54
N HIS A 189 5.03 -9.39 -18.17
CA HIS A 189 5.39 -9.38 -19.58
C HIS A 189 4.93 -10.69 -20.22
N ALA A 190 4.19 -10.60 -21.32
CA ALA A 190 3.62 -11.76 -22.03
C ALA A 190 2.85 -12.71 -21.07
N GLY A 191 2.08 -12.14 -20.13
CA GLY A 191 1.27 -12.88 -19.16
C GLY A 191 2.02 -13.42 -17.95
N VAL A 192 3.35 -13.27 -17.87
CA VAL A 192 4.19 -13.75 -16.76
C VAL A 192 4.72 -12.58 -15.94
N ILE A 193 4.68 -12.68 -14.60
CA ILE A 193 5.28 -11.68 -13.73
C ILE A 193 6.72 -12.04 -13.41
N HIS A 194 7.64 -11.15 -13.77
CA HIS A 194 9.06 -11.25 -13.48
C HIS A 194 9.39 -10.42 -12.24
N TRP A 195 9.87 -11.08 -11.19
CA TRP A 195 10.13 -10.48 -9.90
C TRP A 195 11.60 -10.12 -9.71
N ARG A 196 11.85 -8.97 -9.06
CA ARG A 196 13.18 -8.60 -8.56
C ARG A 196 13.07 -8.12 -7.12
N ASP A 197 14.05 -8.48 -6.30
CA ASP A 197 14.16 -8.02 -4.93
C ASP A 197 14.59 -6.54 -4.90
N LEU A 198 14.02 -5.77 -3.97
CA LEU A 198 14.33 -4.36 -3.83
C LEU A 198 15.02 -4.05 -2.50
N PHE A 199 14.36 -4.32 -1.39
CA PHE A 199 14.86 -4.02 -0.05
C PHE A 199 14.13 -4.86 1.01
N SER A 200 14.76 -4.98 2.20
CA SER A 200 14.14 -5.67 3.34
C SER A 200 13.20 -4.74 4.09
N ALA A 201 12.03 -5.27 4.47
CA ALA A 201 11.02 -4.63 5.30
C ALA A 201 10.26 -5.69 6.08
N GLY A 202 9.47 -5.27 7.07
CA GLY A 202 8.61 -6.17 7.85
C GLY A 202 7.18 -5.70 7.89
N ALA A 203 6.23 -6.62 7.77
CA ALA A 203 4.82 -6.41 8.07
C ALA A 203 4.19 -7.75 8.46
N PRO A 204 3.07 -7.76 9.20
CA PRO A 204 2.31 -8.98 9.43
C PRO A 204 1.83 -9.61 8.13
N ALA A 205 1.70 -10.95 8.13
CA ALA A 205 1.11 -11.68 7.01
C ALA A 205 -0.38 -11.33 6.86
N LEU A 206 -0.79 -11.07 5.64
CA LEU A 206 -2.20 -10.86 5.29
C LEU A 206 -2.91 -12.21 5.11
N ASP A 207 -4.17 -12.26 5.53
CA ASP A 207 -5.02 -13.42 5.29
C ASP A 207 -5.30 -13.60 3.79
N GLY A 208 -5.35 -14.87 3.36
CA GLY A 208 -5.57 -15.23 1.96
C GLY A 208 -4.31 -15.27 1.08
N PHE A 209 -3.14 -14.90 1.61
CA PHE A 209 -1.86 -14.88 0.87
C PHE A 209 -0.86 -15.96 1.29
N SER A 210 -1.31 -16.95 2.05
CA SER A 210 -0.46 -18.05 2.51
C SER A 210 -0.04 -18.95 1.35
N ARG A 211 1.20 -19.44 1.41
CA ARG A 211 1.69 -20.46 0.47
C ARG A 211 1.04 -21.81 0.82
N THR A 212 0.47 -22.48 -0.17
CA THR A 212 0.04 -23.87 -0.01
C THR A 212 1.27 -24.72 0.30
N ARG A 213 1.37 -25.25 1.53
CA ARG A 213 2.44 -26.18 1.90
C ARG A 213 2.13 -27.53 1.27
N SER A 214 2.78 -27.90 0.17
CA SER A 214 2.82 -29.28 -0.31
C SER A 214 3.79 -30.05 0.60
N PHE A 215 3.29 -31.04 1.33
CA PHE A 215 4.16 -32.02 1.95
C PHE A 215 4.76 -32.86 0.82
N ALA A 216 6.06 -32.69 0.57
CA ALA A 216 6.81 -33.71 -0.17
C ALA A 216 7.02 -34.89 0.82
N LEU A 217 6.43 -36.04 0.49
CA LEU A 217 6.69 -37.32 1.16
C LEU A 217 8.04 -37.87 0.68
#